data_b0350c341a449e04eb5c45db5ae2584b
#
_entry.id   b0350c341a449e04eb5c45db5ae2584b
#
_cell.length_a   1.000
_cell.length_b   1.000
_cell.length_c   1.000
_cell.angle_alpha   90.00
_cell.angle_beta   90.00
_cell.angle_gamma   90.00
#
_symmetry.space_group_name_H-M   'P 1'
#
loop_
_entity.id
_entity.type
_entity.pdbx_description
1 polymer ?
#
loop_
_entity_poly.entity_id
_entity_poly.type
_entity_poly.pdbx_seq_one_letter_code
_entity_poly.pdbx_strand_id
1 'polypeptide(L)'
;NEPFMLFVYPFKEKVRHLVPSVVHVDGSGRLQTTSEEENYIYYHVIKEFEKLSGIPILVNTSFNIRGEPIVCTPEDAYKCMMGTGIDYLVMEDFLIKREDNQKDMWDSEKIAKD
;
A
#
# COMPACT_ATOMS: atom_id res chain seq x y z
N ASN A 1 -7.85 19.91 1.61
CA ASN A 1 -7.76 18.79 2.51
C ASN A 1 -8.74 17.69 2.09
N GLU A 2 -8.29 16.46 1.89
CA GLU A 2 -9.10 15.33 1.41
C GLU A 2 -8.73 14.07 2.22
N PRO A 3 -9.24 13.94 3.45
CA PRO A 3 -8.81 12.86 4.35
C PRO A 3 -9.39 11.47 4.01
N PHE A 4 -10.43 11.37 3.13
CA PHE A 4 -11.20 10.14 2.96
C PHE A 4 -11.24 9.58 1.53
N MET A 5 -10.41 10.04 0.60
CA MET A 5 -10.37 9.57 -0.80
C MET A 5 -11.72 9.60 -1.54
N LEU A 6 -12.57 10.59 -1.26
CA LEU A 6 -13.92 10.64 -1.83
C LEU A 6 -13.96 11.16 -3.27
N PHE A 7 -12.95 11.91 -3.68
CA PHE A 7 -12.95 12.60 -4.97
C PHE A 7 -11.80 12.16 -5.86
N VAL A 8 -12.01 12.28 -7.16
CA VAL A 8 -11.02 12.05 -8.21
C VAL A 8 -10.49 13.39 -8.70
N TYR A 9 -9.18 13.51 -8.80
CA TYR A 9 -8.50 14.72 -9.25
C TYR A 9 -7.57 14.41 -10.43
N PRO A 10 -7.43 15.33 -11.40
CA PRO A 10 -6.47 15.18 -12.47
C PRO A 10 -5.04 15.40 -11.94
N PHE A 11 -4.12 14.52 -12.30
CA PHE A 11 -2.70 14.76 -12.08
C PHE A 11 -2.16 15.76 -13.09
N LYS A 12 -1.25 16.64 -12.64
CA LYS A 12 -0.48 17.47 -13.56
C LYS A 12 0.34 16.59 -14.48
N GLU A 13 0.27 16.83 -15.78
CA GLU A 13 0.92 16.01 -16.79
C GLU A 13 2.41 15.75 -16.50
N LYS A 14 3.13 16.80 -16.10
CA LYS A 14 4.56 16.74 -15.79
C LYS A 14 4.97 15.79 -14.65
N VAL A 15 4.03 15.33 -13.81
CA VAL A 15 4.33 14.44 -12.67
C VAL A 15 3.75 13.04 -12.83
N ARG A 16 2.93 12.79 -13.84
CA ARG A 16 2.28 11.48 -14.04
C ARG A 16 3.28 10.33 -14.17
N HIS A 17 4.39 10.58 -14.87
CA HIS A 17 5.44 9.58 -15.07
C HIS A 17 6.23 9.25 -13.79
N LEU A 18 6.18 10.12 -12.77
CA LEU A 18 6.87 9.89 -11.50
C LEU A 18 6.09 8.96 -10.56
N VAL A 19 4.77 8.87 -10.73
CA VAL A 19 3.87 8.13 -9.85
C VAL A 19 2.86 7.27 -10.63
N PRO A 20 3.30 6.45 -11.57
CA PRO A 20 2.40 5.73 -12.49
C PRO A 20 1.42 4.80 -11.76
N SER A 21 1.80 4.25 -10.62
CA SER A 21 0.98 3.31 -9.84
C SER A 21 -0.28 3.92 -9.23
N VAL A 22 -0.35 5.26 -9.13
CA VAL A 22 -1.52 5.98 -8.56
C VAL A 22 -2.29 6.77 -9.60
N VAL A 23 -1.86 6.73 -10.87
CA VAL A 23 -2.49 7.45 -11.98
C VAL A 23 -3.36 6.50 -12.78
N HIS A 24 -4.65 6.84 -12.92
CA HIS A 24 -5.59 6.11 -13.78
C HIS A 24 -5.27 6.31 -15.26
N VAL A 25 -5.85 5.48 -16.12
CA VAL A 25 -5.65 5.56 -17.58
C VAL A 25 -5.98 6.95 -18.17
N ASP A 26 -6.96 7.63 -17.60
CA ASP A 26 -7.37 8.99 -18.00
C ASP A 26 -6.49 10.11 -17.40
N GLY A 27 -5.46 9.77 -16.64
CA GLY A 27 -4.56 10.73 -16.00
C GLY A 27 -5.09 11.31 -14.69
N SER A 28 -6.18 10.78 -14.16
CA SER A 28 -6.72 11.13 -12.85
C SER A 28 -6.24 10.20 -11.75
N GLY A 29 -6.60 10.49 -10.51
CA GLY A 29 -6.38 9.60 -9.38
C GLY A 29 -7.22 10.00 -8.18
N ARG A 30 -7.41 9.07 -7.26
CA ARG A 30 -8.01 9.36 -5.96
C ARG A 30 -6.93 9.90 -5.04
N LEU A 31 -7.21 11.04 -4.45
CA LEU A 31 -6.31 11.71 -3.52
C LEU A 31 -6.79 11.49 -2.09
N GLN A 32 -5.84 11.14 -1.23
CA GLN A 32 -6.00 11.25 0.22
C GLN A 32 -4.86 12.12 0.75
N THR A 33 -5.20 13.09 1.59
CA THR A 33 -4.21 13.93 2.27
C THR A 33 -4.17 13.57 3.74
N THR A 34 -3.03 13.76 4.37
CA THR A 34 -2.86 13.61 5.81
C THR A 34 -1.99 14.74 6.36
N SER A 35 -2.25 15.11 7.59
CA SER A 35 -1.40 16.00 8.37
C SER A 35 -0.83 15.27 9.57
N GLU A 36 0.19 15.87 10.19
CA GLU A 36 0.79 15.33 11.42
C GLU A 36 -0.23 15.20 12.56
N GLU A 37 -1.18 16.13 12.62
CA GLU A 37 -2.24 16.15 13.64
C GLU A 37 -3.30 15.07 13.40
N GLU A 38 -3.61 14.75 12.13
CA GLU A 38 -4.62 13.76 11.77
C GLU A 38 -4.10 12.32 11.92
N ASN A 39 -2.87 12.06 11.50
CA ASN A 39 -2.22 10.77 11.60
C ASN A 39 -0.71 10.91 11.62
N TYR A 40 -0.15 11.00 12.81
CA TYR A 40 1.28 11.20 13.04
C TYR A 40 2.15 10.16 12.33
N ILE A 41 1.87 8.88 12.52
CA ILE A 41 2.69 7.79 11.95
C ILE A 41 2.65 7.82 10.43
N TYR A 42 1.46 7.91 9.84
CA TYR A 42 1.30 7.91 8.40
C TYR A 42 1.94 9.14 7.74
N TYR A 43 1.79 10.31 8.35
CA TYR A 43 2.45 11.53 7.91
C TYR A 43 3.97 11.36 7.88
N HIS A 44 4.56 10.83 8.95
CA HIS A 44 6.01 10.64 9.03
C HIS A 44 6.54 9.57 8.08
N VAL A 45 5.78 8.49 7.84
CA VAL A 45 6.14 7.50 6.80
C VAL A 45 6.25 8.18 5.43
N ILE A 46 5.29 9.03 5.06
CA ILE A 46 5.34 9.78 3.80
C ILE A 46 6.54 10.74 3.76
N LYS A 47 6.82 11.42 4.87
CA LYS A 47 7.97 12.33 4.98
C LYS A 47 9.32 11.61 4.84
N GLU A 48 9.47 10.44 5.46
CA GLU A 48 10.69 9.64 5.32
C GLU A 48 10.83 9.09 3.90
N PHE A 49 9.73 8.66 3.28
CA PHE A 49 9.74 8.24 1.88
C PHE A 49 10.12 9.39 0.93
N GLU A 50 9.64 10.61 1.18
CA GLU A 50 10.04 11.80 0.43
C GLU A 50 11.55 12.04 0.50
N LYS A 51 12.16 11.90 1.69
CA LYS A 51 13.62 12.06 1.85
C LYS A 51 14.42 11.06 1.02
N LEU A 52 13.91 9.84 0.88
CA LEU A 52 14.59 8.77 0.14
C LEU A 52 14.33 8.83 -1.37
N SER A 53 13.12 9.19 -1.79
CA SER A 53 12.68 9.12 -3.18
C SER A 53 12.54 10.47 -3.87
N GLY A 54 12.43 11.54 -3.11
CA GLY A 54 12.06 12.88 -3.60
C GLY A 54 10.56 13.05 -3.86
N ILE A 55 9.72 12.04 -3.55
CA ILE A 55 8.30 12.01 -3.89
C ILE A 55 7.47 11.76 -2.63
N PRO A 56 6.64 12.73 -2.16
CA PRO A 56 5.83 12.60 -0.95
C PRO A 56 4.48 11.94 -1.22
N ILE A 57 4.47 10.80 -1.92
CA ILE A 57 3.25 10.08 -2.31
C ILE A 57 3.45 8.59 -2.09
N LEU A 58 2.48 7.95 -1.42
CA LEU A 58 2.38 6.51 -1.26
C LEU A 58 1.09 6.00 -1.90
N VAL A 59 1.12 4.75 -2.34
CA VAL A 59 -0.10 4.03 -2.78
C VAL A 59 -0.87 3.61 -1.55
N ASN A 60 -2.16 3.97 -1.49
CA ASN A 60 -3.09 3.47 -0.49
C ASN A 60 -4.13 2.59 -1.18
N THR A 61 -4.16 1.32 -0.81
CA THR A 61 -5.07 0.33 -1.38
C THR A 61 -5.54 -0.64 -0.30
N SER A 62 -6.56 -1.42 -0.61
CA SER A 62 -7.01 -2.50 0.28
C SER A 62 -5.89 -3.52 0.49
N PHE A 63 -5.77 -4.01 1.71
CA PHE A 63 -4.85 -5.08 2.04
C PHE A 63 -5.58 -6.42 2.03
N ASN A 64 -5.53 -7.10 0.90
CA ASN A 64 -6.13 -8.42 0.67
C ASN A 64 -5.55 -9.04 -0.61
N ILE A 65 -5.73 -10.34 -0.76
CA ILE A 65 -5.58 -11.02 -2.04
C ILE A 65 -6.87 -10.83 -2.83
N ARG A 66 -6.77 -10.64 -4.15
CA ARG A 66 -7.95 -10.50 -5.01
C ARG A 66 -8.92 -11.67 -4.81
N GLY A 67 -10.21 -11.35 -4.62
CA GLY A 67 -11.25 -12.34 -4.34
C GLY A 67 -11.37 -12.75 -2.87
N GLU A 68 -10.46 -12.29 -1.99
CA GLU A 68 -10.53 -12.54 -0.55
C GLU A 68 -10.99 -11.30 0.23
N PRO A 69 -11.53 -11.49 1.46
CA PRO A 69 -11.84 -10.38 2.36
C PRO A 69 -10.61 -9.56 2.73
N ILE A 70 -10.84 -8.30 3.13
CA ILE A 70 -9.78 -7.46 3.68
C ILE A 70 -9.21 -8.11 4.94
N VAL A 71 -7.87 -8.04 5.06
CA VAL A 71 -7.10 -8.49 6.22
C VAL A 71 -7.67 -7.89 7.51
N CYS A 72 -7.95 -8.74 8.49
CA CYS A 72 -8.50 -8.36 9.80
C CYS A 72 -7.61 -8.73 10.97
N THR A 73 -6.70 -9.67 10.81
CA THR A 73 -5.84 -10.18 11.87
C THR A 73 -4.36 -10.15 11.47
N PRO A 74 -3.41 -10.19 12.41
CA PRO A 74 -1.99 -10.34 12.10
C PRO A 74 -1.69 -11.61 11.29
N GLU A 75 -2.41 -12.69 11.57
CA GLU A 75 -2.27 -13.95 10.80
C GLU A 75 -2.72 -13.77 9.35
N ASP A 76 -3.84 -13.08 9.11
CA ASP A 76 -4.32 -12.77 7.76
C ASP A 76 -3.30 -11.90 7.00
N ALA A 77 -2.71 -10.91 7.68
CA ALA A 77 -1.68 -10.05 7.10
C ALA A 77 -0.43 -10.86 6.69
N TYR A 78 0.02 -11.76 7.56
CA TYR A 78 1.13 -12.66 7.27
C TYR A 78 0.82 -13.57 6.08
N LYS A 79 -0.35 -14.18 6.04
CA LYS A 79 -0.80 -15.02 4.92
C LYS A 79 -0.87 -14.24 3.62
N CYS A 80 -1.39 -13.02 3.66
CA CYS A 80 -1.45 -12.14 2.49
C CYS A 80 -0.04 -11.81 1.97
N MET A 81 0.92 -11.47 2.84
CA MET A 81 2.31 -11.24 2.45
C MET A 81 2.93 -12.49 1.81
N MET A 82 2.77 -13.65 2.44
CA MET A 82 3.38 -14.90 1.94
C MET A 82 2.75 -15.37 0.63
N GLY A 83 1.45 -15.15 0.43
CA GLY A 83 0.71 -15.53 -0.78
C GLY A 83 0.81 -14.56 -1.95
N THR A 84 1.50 -13.44 -1.77
CA THR A 84 1.66 -12.40 -2.79
C THR A 84 3.15 -12.09 -3.04
N GLY A 85 3.43 -11.08 -3.87
CA GLY A 85 4.80 -10.57 -4.09
C GLY A 85 5.28 -9.53 -3.07
N ILE A 86 4.58 -9.34 -1.95
CA ILE A 86 4.96 -8.37 -0.93
C ILE A 86 6.25 -8.81 -0.23
N ASP A 87 7.25 -7.95 -0.21
CA ASP A 87 8.58 -8.27 0.34
C ASP A 87 8.66 -8.03 1.85
N TYR A 88 7.99 -6.98 2.32
CA TYR A 88 8.01 -6.55 3.72
C TYR A 88 6.62 -6.28 4.24
N LEU A 89 6.37 -6.65 5.48
CA LEU A 89 5.15 -6.34 6.22
C LEU A 89 5.52 -5.65 7.52
N VAL A 90 4.92 -4.49 7.76
CA VAL A 90 5.04 -3.77 9.03
C VAL A 90 3.73 -3.88 9.78
N MET A 91 3.80 -4.37 11.00
CA MET A 91 2.67 -4.43 11.94
C MET A 91 3.13 -3.89 13.29
N GLU A 92 2.57 -2.77 13.72
CA GLU A 92 2.98 -2.05 14.93
C GLU A 92 4.52 -1.82 14.93
N ASP A 93 5.25 -2.39 15.85
CA ASP A 93 6.71 -2.27 15.98
C ASP A 93 7.48 -3.42 15.30
N PHE A 94 6.79 -4.30 14.57
CA PHE A 94 7.41 -5.44 13.92
C PHE A 94 7.60 -5.21 12.42
N LEU A 95 8.80 -5.49 11.93
CA LEU A 95 9.14 -5.60 10.52
C LEU A 95 9.35 -7.06 10.16
N ILE A 96 8.53 -7.58 9.27
CA ILE A 96 8.59 -8.96 8.80
C ILE A 96 9.08 -8.96 7.36
N LYS A 97 10.14 -9.72 7.07
CA LYS A 97 10.65 -9.92 5.72
C LYS A 97 10.16 -11.26 5.19
N ARG A 98 9.58 -11.26 3.98
CA ARG A 98 9.11 -12.49 3.36
C ARG A 98 10.24 -13.52 3.16
N GLU A 99 11.44 -13.06 2.79
CA GLU A 99 12.60 -13.94 2.55
C GLU A 99 13.06 -14.71 3.78
N ASP A 100 12.84 -14.17 4.99
CA ASP A 100 13.24 -14.79 6.26
C ASP A 100 12.23 -15.88 6.72
N ASN A 101 11.14 -16.09 5.96
CA ASN A 101 10.05 -16.99 6.32
C ASN A 101 9.96 -18.18 5.36
N GLN A 102 9.56 -19.34 5.88
CA GLN A 102 9.47 -20.59 5.11
C GLN A 102 8.29 -20.51 4.11
N LYS A 103 8.59 -20.68 2.84
CA LYS A 103 7.60 -20.70 1.76
C LYS A 103 6.65 -21.91 1.83
N ASP A 104 7.10 -23.02 2.43
CA ASP A 104 6.40 -24.30 2.45
C ASP A 104 5.15 -24.31 3.34
N MET A 105 4.97 -23.31 4.18
CA MET A 105 3.80 -23.17 5.04
C MET A 105 2.61 -22.49 4.35
N TRP A 106 2.79 -22.01 3.11
CA TRP A 106 1.76 -21.34 2.36
C TRP A 106 1.49 -22.03 1.02
N ASP A 107 0.28 -22.55 0.87
CA ASP A 107 -0.18 -23.16 -0.38
C ASP A 107 -0.79 -22.09 -1.30
N SER A 108 0.06 -21.55 -2.18
CA SER A 108 -0.35 -20.54 -3.17
C SER A 108 -1.35 -21.08 -4.21
N GLU A 109 -1.54 -22.40 -4.30
CA GLU A 109 -2.51 -23.01 -5.23
C GLU A 109 -3.95 -22.84 -4.76
N LYS A 110 -4.16 -22.56 -3.47
CA LYS A 110 -5.50 -22.29 -2.89
C LYS A 110 -5.94 -20.84 -3.01
N ILE A 111 -5.07 -19.96 -3.49
CA ILE A 111 -5.44 -18.57 -3.76
C ILE A 111 -6.28 -18.56 -5.03
N ALA A 112 -7.46 -17.92 -4.98
CA ALA A 112 -8.34 -17.78 -6.12
C ALA A 112 -7.57 -17.18 -7.30
N LYS A 113 -7.39 -17.97 -8.34
CA LYS A 113 -6.87 -17.52 -9.64
C LYS A 113 -8.05 -16.97 -10.41
N ASP A 114 -8.15 -15.67 -10.55
CA ASP A 114 -8.99 -15.01 -11.54
C ASP A 114 -8.20 -14.70 -12.82
#